data_2ea00c4e94df900750b2e27446154f45
#
_entry.id   2ea00c4e94df900750b2e27446154f45
#
_cell.length_a   1.000
_cell.length_b   1.000
_cell.length_c   1.000
_cell.angle_alpha   90.00
_cell.angle_beta   90.00
_cell.angle_gamma   90.00
#
_symmetry.space_group_name_H-M   'P 1'
#
loop_
_entity.id
_entity.type
_entity.pdbx_description
1 polymer ?
#
loop_
_entity_poly.entity_id
_entity_poly.type
_entity_poly.pdbx_seq_one_letter_code
_entity_poly.pdbx_strand_id
1 'polypeptide(L)'
;PVILQNYTNRVDGISNITGDYYGTGEMAANYFLRKGYTNFAFYGTSDTIWSREREEGFCTRLAEVGQHAYIYNEESNIRYGSTSDQQTLQAWLQQLPHPTALFACDDVFALRITEVCGISNIQVPQDLAVLGVDNDEILCNMSDPPLSSIVLDVKNGGYQAAKLLHSIVKDKQLPQFNIVINPIRIERRKSTEGYSVSDKLVLGALKLIETENNGLISITEILNRLCVSRRVLEKHFRKEVGISIYQYILDYRTSCFAEKLLTSDLPIMDIAFELGYEDYINLTKSFKRIYQMTPTQYRNYYKYGKTTTIINPNNQ
;
A
#
# COMPACT_ATOMS: atom_id res chain seq x y z
N PRO A 1 -26.93 -1.15 22.38
CA PRO A 1 -25.51 -1.16 22.05
C PRO A 1 -25.27 -0.57 20.67
N VAL A 2 -24.22 0.22 20.53
CA VAL A 2 -23.86 0.91 19.28
C VAL A 2 -22.35 0.79 19.09
N ILE A 3 -21.93 0.54 17.85
CA ILE A 3 -20.55 0.71 17.39
C ILE A 3 -20.60 1.75 16.28
N LEU A 4 -19.78 2.79 16.37
CA LEU A 4 -19.75 3.86 15.38
C LEU A 4 -18.64 3.58 14.35
N GLN A 5 -19.01 3.69 13.08
CA GLN A 5 -18.05 3.87 11.99
C GLN A 5 -18.05 5.35 11.62
N ASN A 6 -16.98 6.06 11.96
CA ASN A 6 -16.93 7.49 11.81
C ASN A 6 -16.17 7.90 10.55
N TYR A 7 -16.80 8.81 9.80
CA TYR A 7 -16.17 9.47 8.66
C TYR A 7 -15.54 10.82 9.03
N THR A 8 -15.82 11.32 10.26
CA THR A 8 -15.30 12.62 10.74
C THR A 8 -14.26 12.44 11.83
N ASN A 9 -14.67 12.26 13.09
CA ASN A 9 -13.77 12.10 14.22
C ASN A 9 -14.21 10.94 15.10
N ARG A 10 -13.27 10.33 15.85
CA ARG A 10 -13.59 9.32 16.86
C ARG A 10 -14.44 9.94 17.96
N VAL A 11 -15.41 9.18 18.45
CA VAL A 11 -16.28 9.62 19.54
C VAL A 11 -15.90 8.86 20.81
N ASP A 12 -15.53 9.62 21.86
CA ASP A 12 -15.21 9.05 23.16
C ASP A 12 -16.46 8.49 23.85
N GLY A 13 -16.28 7.45 24.66
CA GLY A 13 -17.39 6.83 25.40
C GLY A 13 -18.23 5.83 24.60
N ILE A 14 -17.93 5.63 23.30
CA ILE A 14 -18.60 4.66 22.41
C ILE A 14 -17.54 3.83 21.72
N SER A 15 -17.83 2.55 21.45
CA SER A 15 -16.94 1.71 20.64
C SER A 15 -16.93 2.19 19.19
N ASN A 16 -15.74 2.32 18.63
CA ASN A 16 -15.56 2.78 17.25
C ASN A 16 -14.96 1.66 16.39
N ILE A 17 -15.33 1.65 15.11
CA ILE A 17 -14.62 0.94 14.05
C ILE A 17 -13.98 1.98 13.12
N THR A 18 -12.69 1.89 12.92
CA THR A 18 -11.90 2.87 12.15
C THR A 18 -10.84 2.16 11.31
N GLY A 19 -10.30 2.81 10.30
CA GLY A 19 -9.15 2.30 9.56
C GLY A 19 -7.82 2.75 10.20
N ASP A 20 -6.75 1.99 9.94
CA ASP A 20 -5.39 2.50 10.03
C ASP A 20 -5.09 3.32 8.77
N TYR A 21 -5.64 4.53 8.76
CA TYR A 21 -5.57 5.40 7.59
C TYR A 21 -4.15 5.95 7.40
N TYR A 22 -3.49 6.30 8.50
CA TYR A 22 -2.10 6.76 8.49
C TYR A 22 -1.16 5.66 7.96
N GLY A 23 -1.22 4.43 8.49
CA GLY A 23 -0.44 3.30 7.99
C GLY A 23 -0.75 2.94 6.52
N THR A 24 -1.97 3.21 6.05
CA THR A 24 -2.34 3.07 4.63
C THR A 24 -1.55 4.06 3.77
N GLY A 25 -1.43 5.32 4.21
CA GLY A 25 -0.61 6.34 3.54
C GLY A 25 0.88 5.98 3.52
N GLU A 26 1.43 5.52 4.65
CA GLU A 26 2.82 5.04 4.72
C GLU A 26 3.07 3.86 3.76
N MET A 27 2.11 2.93 3.65
CA MET A 27 2.20 1.79 2.72
C MET A 27 2.29 2.27 1.27
N ALA A 28 1.47 3.25 0.87
CA ALA A 28 1.50 3.85 -0.47
C ALA A 28 2.85 4.52 -0.75
N ALA A 29 3.37 5.33 0.17
CA ALA A 29 4.67 5.99 0.04
C ALA A 29 5.80 4.97 -0.12
N ASN A 30 5.85 3.97 0.76
CA ASN A 30 6.86 2.91 0.70
C ASN A 30 6.80 2.10 -0.60
N TYR A 31 5.60 1.90 -1.17
CA TYR A 31 5.43 1.22 -2.44
C TYR A 31 6.07 2.01 -3.59
N PHE A 32 5.77 3.28 -3.70
CA PHE A 32 6.28 4.12 -4.77
C PHE A 32 7.78 4.43 -4.62
N LEU A 33 8.27 4.64 -3.40
CA LEU A 33 9.69 4.80 -3.13
C LEU A 33 10.50 3.58 -3.60
N ARG A 34 9.99 2.36 -3.36
CA ARG A 34 10.62 1.13 -3.85
C ARG A 34 10.62 1.01 -5.37
N LYS A 35 9.68 1.64 -6.06
CA LYS A 35 9.65 1.71 -7.53
C LYS A 35 10.54 2.81 -8.11
N GLY A 36 11.27 3.54 -7.25
CA GLY A 36 12.23 4.57 -7.65
C GLY A 36 11.60 5.89 -8.07
N TYR A 37 10.33 6.13 -7.75
CA TYR A 37 9.72 7.44 -7.99
C TYR A 37 10.36 8.52 -7.13
N THR A 38 10.52 9.72 -7.70
CA THR A 38 11.04 10.92 -7.05
C THR A 38 10.05 12.09 -7.07
N ASN A 39 8.99 11.97 -7.86
CA ASN A 39 7.88 12.92 -7.87
C ASN A 39 6.64 12.19 -7.34
N PHE A 40 5.96 12.81 -6.39
CA PHE A 40 4.82 12.22 -5.70
C PHE A 40 3.66 13.20 -5.70
N ALA A 41 2.45 12.67 -5.81
CA ALA A 41 1.22 13.45 -5.70
C ALA A 41 0.20 12.72 -4.83
N PHE A 42 -0.64 13.49 -4.14
CA PHE A 42 -1.79 12.97 -3.42
C PHE A 42 -3.06 13.66 -3.94
N TYR A 43 -4.11 12.88 -4.13
CA TYR A 43 -5.41 13.37 -4.53
C TYR A 43 -6.48 12.86 -3.57
N GLY A 44 -7.21 13.77 -2.93
CA GLY A 44 -8.20 13.42 -1.93
C GLY A 44 -9.16 14.55 -1.59
N THR A 45 -9.68 14.52 -0.35
CA THR A 45 -10.57 15.53 0.20
C THR A 45 -10.22 15.84 1.65
N SER A 46 -10.34 17.10 2.05
CA SER A 46 -10.17 17.52 3.44
C SER A 46 -11.35 17.19 4.35
N ASP A 47 -12.50 16.78 3.79
CA ASP A 47 -13.76 16.63 4.52
C ASP A 47 -13.81 15.38 5.40
N THR A 48 -13.05 14.35 5.03
CA THR A 48 -13.10 13.06 5.70
C THR A 48 -11.81 12.73 6.44
N ILE A 49 -11.95 12.14 7.63
CA ILE A 49 -10.78 11.75 8.44
C ILE A 49 -9.87 10.76 7.70
N TRP A 50 -10.46 9.80 6.99
CA TRP A 50 -9.70 8.77 6.29
C TRP A 50 -8.84 9.33 5.16
N SER A 51 -9.28 10.37 4.46
CA SER A 51 -8.48 11.03 3.44
C SER A 51 -7.34 11.85 4.05
N ARG A 52 -7.62 12.65 5.10
CA ARG A 52 -6.60 13.46 5.79
C ARG A 52 -5.50 12.61 6.42
N GLU A 53 -5.86 11.54 7.15
CA GLU A 53 -4.87 10.68 7.80
C GLU A 53 -4.08 9.87 6.75
N ARG A 54 -4.67 9.48 5.60
CA ARG A 54 -3.94 8.86 4.48
C ARG A 54 -2.94 9.84 3.86
N GLU A 55 -3.33 11.10 3.64
CA GLU A 55 -2.44 12.18 3.20
C GLU A 55 -1.29 12.37 4.18
N GLU A 56 -1.59 12.50 5.48
CA GLU A 56 -0.60 12.71 6.53
C GLU A 56 0.44 11.58 6.56
N GLY A 57 0.00 10.32 6.57
CA GLY A 57 0.90 9.16 6.57
C GLY A 57 1.77 9.10 5.30
N PHE A 58 1.19 9.40 4.14
CA PHE A 58 1.92 9.46 2.87
C PHE A 58 2.98 10.55 2.88
N CYS A 59 2.61 11.77 3.25
CA CYS A 59 3.51 12.92 3.28
C CYS A 59 4.61 12.79 4.34
N THR A 60 4.27 12.30 5.54
CA THR A 60 5.25 12.09 6.61
C THR A 60 6.31 11.09 6.20
N ARG A 61 5.89 9.96 5.61
CA ARG A 61 6.83 8.94 5.15
C ARG A 61 7.73 9.44 4.02
N LEU A 62 7.23 10.26 3.11
CA LEU A 62 8.04 10.91 2.07
C LEU A 62 9.03 11.90 2.67
N ALA A 63 8.61 12.72 3.63
CA ALA A 63 9.47 13.71 4.31
C ALA A 63 10.64 13.06 5.04
N GLU A 64 10.49 11.87 5.63
CA GLU A 64 11.57 11.10 6.28
C GLU A 64 12.72 10.77 5.33
N VAL A 65 12.46 10.71 4.03
CA VAL A 65 13.48 10.46 2.98
C VAL A 65 13.80 11.69 2.15
N GLY A 66 13.37 12.88 2.62
CA GLY A 66 13.65 14.17 1.96
C GLY A 66 12.82 14.42 0.70
N GLN A 67 11.68 13.74 0.54
CA GLN A 67 10.76 13.91 -0.58
C GLN A 67 9.50 14.65 -0.15
N HIS A 68 8.76 15.20 -1.12
CA HIS A 68 7.50 15.91 -0.91
C HIS A 68 6.46 15.47 -1.95
N ALA A 69 5.19 15.66 -1.63
CA ALA A 69 4.09 15.39 -2.55
C ALA A 69 3.38 16.69 -2.99
N TYR A 70 2.92 16.72 -4.24
CA TYR A 70 1.96 17.70 -4.73
C TYR A 70 0.56 17.29 -4.25
N ILE A 71 -0.12 18.17 -3.52
CA ILE A 71 -1.41 17.86 -2.90
C ILE A 71 -2.53 18.53 -3.67
N TYR A 72 -3.58 17.78 -3.97
CA TYR A 72 -4.85 18.31 -4.46
C TYR A 72 -5.99 17.73 -3.63
N ASN A 73 -6.64 18.57 -2.85
CA ASN A 73 -7.83 18.23 -2.09
C ASN A 73 -9.06 18.90 -2.72
N GLU A 74 -10.08 18.10 -3.00
CA GLU A 74 -11.38 18.63 -3.45
C GLU A 74 -12.06 19.41 -2.33
N GLU A 75 -12.70 20.52 -2.69
CA GLU A 75 -13.53 21.29 -1.77
C GLU A 75 -14.94 20.69 -1.66
N SER A 76 -15.49 20.69 -0.45
CA SER A 76 -16.79 20.09 -0.07
C SER A 76 -17.99 20.55 -0.88
N ASN A 77 -17.88 21.68 -1.57
CA ASN A 77 -19.00 22.30 -2.29
C ASN A 77 -19.03 21.94 -3.78
N ILE A 78 -18.07 21.13 -4.24
CA ILE A 78 -18.01 20.74 -5.66
C ILE A 78 -18.94 19.54 -5.87
N ARG A 79 -19.99 19.74 -6.67
CA ARG A 79 -20.84 18.62 -7.11
C ARG A 79 -20.02 17.70 -7.99
N TYR A 80 -19.88 16.44 -7.60
CA TYR A 80 -19.28 15.38 -8.42
C TYR A 80 -19.72 15.50 -9.88
N GLY A 81 -18.75 15.63 -10.80
CA GLY A 81 -19.02 15.65 -12.24
C GLY A 81 -19.37 17.05 -12.81
N SER A 82 -19.12 18.14 -12.10
CA SER A 82 -19.23 19.47 -12.71
C SER A 82 -18.08 19.68 -13.73
N THR A 83 -18.37 20.32 -14.85
CA THR A 83 -17.38 20.57 -15.92
C THR A 83 -16.21 21.43 -15.43
N SER A 84 -16.47 22.39 -14.53
CA SER A 84 -15.45 23.26 -13.93
C SER A 84 -14.46 22.49 -13.05
N ASP A 85 -14.94 21.50 -12.32
CA ASP A 85 -14.16 20.64 -11.45
C ASP A 85 -13.22 19.74 -12.25
N GLN A 86 -13.71 19.14 -13.34
CA GLN A 86 -12.88 18.32 -14.23
C GLN A 86 -11.76 19.14 -14.90
N GLN A 87 -12.04 20.38 -15.32
CA GLN A 87 -11.05 21.27 -15.92
C GLN A 87 -9.95 21.67 -14.92
N THR A 88 -10.31 21.92 -13.66
CA THR A 88 -9.35 22.27 -12.61
C THR A 88 -8.43 21.08 -12.29
N LEU A 89 -9.00 19.88 -12.16
CA LEU A 89 -8.22 18.66 -11.95
C LEU A 89 -7.29 18.38 -13.13
N GLN A 90 -7.78 18.54 -14.37
CA GLN A 90 -6.98 18.40 -15.58
C GLN A 90 -5.79 19.37 -15.59
N ALA A 91 -6.04 20.66 -15.30
CA ALA A 91 -4.99 21.67 -15.25
C ALA A 91 -3.93 21.35 -14.19
N TRP A 92 -4.33 20.83 -13.02
CA TRP A 92 -3.40 20.41 -11.98
C TRP A 92 -2.56 19.21 -12.43
N LEU A 93 -3.16 18.17 -13.02
CA LEU A 93 -2.44 17.00 -13.52
C LEU A 93 -1.41 17.34 -14.58
N GLN A 94 -1.72 18.29 -15.47
CA GLN A 94 -0.80 18.76 -16.51
C GLN A 94 0.41 19.55 -15.99
N GLN A 95 0.34 20.07 -14.75
CA GLN A 95 1.46 20.77 -14.11
C GLN A 95 2.40 19.83 -13.34
N LEU A 96 2.01 18.59 -13.11
CA LEU A 96 2.85 17.63 -12.42
C LEU A 96 4.08 17.26 -13.27
N PRO A 97 5.26 17.13 -12.65
CA PRO A 97 6.43 16.60 -13.36
C PRO A 97 6.22 15.13 -13.73
N HIS A 98 6.77 14.69 -14.85
CA HIS A 98 6.67 13.29 -15.29
C HIS A 98 8.02 12.57 -15.19
N PRO A 99 8.05 11.29 -14.76
CA PRO A 99 6.94 10.53 -14.23
C PRO A 99 6.63 10.88 -12.77
N THR A 100 5.34 10.87 -12.40
CA THR A 100 4.85 11.09 -11.02
C THR A 100 4.11 9.85 -10.52
N ALA A 101 4.27 9.54 -9.23
CA ALA A 101 3.48 8.55 -8.51
C ALA A 101 2.35 9.24 -7.74
N LEU A 102 1.10 8.97 -8.13
CA LEU A 102 -0.08 9.55 -7.51
C LEU A 102 -0.77 8.53 -6.60
N PHE A 103 -0.95 8.91 -5.34
CA PHE A 103 -1.77 8.21 -4.38
C PHE A 103 -3.13 8.90 -4.27
N ALA A 104 -4.19 8.22 -4.68
CA ALA A 104 -5.56 8.68 -4.50
C ALA A 104 -6.13 8.15 -3.18
N CYS A 105 -6.93 8.97 -2.50
CA CYS A 105 -7.42 8.63 -1.17
C CYS A 105 -8.34 7.40 -1.15
N ASP A 106 -9.00 7.04 -2.27
CA ASP A 106 -9.72 5.78 -2.49
C ASP A 106 -9.80 5.42 -3.97
N ASP A 107 -10.49 4.32 -4.32
CA ASP A 107 -10.63 3.82 -5.68
C ASP A 107 -11.55 4.69 -6.54
N VAL A 108 -12.51 5.41 -5.94
CA VAL A 108 -13.39 6.36 -6.67
C VAL A 108 -12.56 7.54 -7.16
N PHE A 109 -11.73 8.11 -6.28
CA PHE A 109 -10.80 9.19 -6.64
C PHE A 109 -9.75 8.70 -7.64
N ALA A 110 -9.23 7.47 -7.49
CA ALA A 110 -8.28 6.89 -8.43
C ALA A 110 -8.88 6.69 -9.84
N LEU A 111 -10.12 6.19 -9.93
CA LEU A 111 -10.83 6.05 -11.21
C LEU A 111 -10.97 7.40 -11.91
N ARG A 112 -11.36 8.43 -11.18
CA ARG A 112 -11.50 9.78 -11.71
C ARG A 112 -10.19 10.32 -12.29
N ILE A 113 -9.05 10.06 -11.63
CA ILE A 113 -7.73 10.42 -12.16
C ILE A 113 -7.48 9.73 -13.51
N THR A 114 -7.72 8.42 -13.62
CA THR A 114 -7.48 7.69 -14.86
C THR A 114 -8.39 8.16 -16.00
N GLU A 115 -9.65 8.50 -15.71
CA GLU A 115 -10.58 9.10 -16.69
C GLU A 115 -10.06 10.45 -17.21
N VAL A 116 -9.61 11.34 -16.29
CA VAL A 116 -9.05 12.63 -16.69
C VAL A 116 -7.74 12.48 -17.45
N CYS A 117 -6.89 11.51 -17.08
CA CYS A 117 -5.67 11.18 -17.83
C CYS A 117 -5.97 10.75 -19.25
N GLY A 118 -6.99 9.90 -19.46
CA GLY A 118 -7.42 9.47 -20.79
C GLY A 118 -7.83 10.63 -21.69
N ILE A 119 -8.57 11.60 -21.15
CA ILE A 119 -9.00 12.81 -21.87
C ILE A 119 -7.81 13.75 -22.15
N SER A 120 -6.82 13.77 -21.25
CA SER A 120 -5.69 14.70 -21.28
C SER A 120 -4.46 14.16 -22.02
N ASN A 121 -4.52 12.94 -22.57
CA ASN A 121 -3.39 12.20 -23.15
C ASN A 121 -2.20 12.02 -22.18
N ILE A 122 -2.47 11.89 -20.88
CA ILE A 122 -1.48 11.54 -19.88
C ILE A 122 -1.43 9.99 -19.79
N GLN A 123 -0.26 9.42 -20.05
CA GLN A 123 -0.12 7.97 -20.09
C GLN A 123 -0.03 7.37 -18.68
N VAL A 124 -0.96 6.45 -18.35
CA VAL A 124 -0.93 5.68 -17.11
C VAL A 124 -0.40 4.28 -17.43
N PRO A 125 0.67 3.81 -16.83
CA PRO A 125 1.45 4.38 -15.72
C PRO A 125 2.69 5.18 -16.14
N GLN A 126 2.97 5.42 -17.42
CA GLN A 126 4.26 5.93 -17.91
C GLN A 126 4.53 7.37 -17.45
N ASP A 127 3.54 8.25 -17.57
CA ASP A 127 3.63 9.63 -17.10
C ASP A 127 3.15 9.76 -15.65
N LEU A 128 2.10 9.02 -15.30
CA LEU A 128 1.44 9.07 -14.00
C LEU A 128 1.06 7.66 -13.53
N ALA A 129 1.75 7.12 -12.52
CA ALA A 129 1.31 5.89 -11.86
C ALA A 129 0.23 6.22 -10.84
N VAL A 130 -0.88 5.45 -10.82
CA VAL A 130 -2.03 5.72 -9.96
C VAL A 130 -2.30 4.55 -9.03
N LEU A 131 -2.38 4.81 -7.72
CA LEU A 131 -2.70 3.84 -6.68
C LEU A 131 -3.93 4.31 -5.90
N GLY A 132 -4.93 3.44 -5.79
CA GLY A 132 -6.14 3.63 -4.99
C GLY A 132 -6.11 2.89 -3.66
N VAL A 133 -7.26 2.87 -2.97
CA VAL A 133 -7.49 2.13 -1.72
C VAL A 133 -8.90 1.57 -1.75
N ASP A 134 -9.12 0.48 -1.03
CA ASP A 134 -10.31 -0.32 -0.78
C ASP A 134 -10.40 -1.58 -1.65
N ASN A 135 -9.74 -1.62 -2.80
CA ASN A 135 -9.75 -2.68 -3.78
C ASN A 135 -11.19 -3.07 -4.21
N ASP A 136 -11.98 -2.07 -4.56
CA ASP A 136 -13.27 -2.30 -5.19
C ASP A 136 -13.05 -2.92 -6.58
N GLU A 137 -13.36 -4.21 -6.73
CA GLU A 137 -13.09 -4.96 -7.95
C GLU A 137 -13.81 -4.37 -9.17
N ILE A 138 -14.99 -3.77 -8.98
CA ILE A 138 -15.74 -3.16 -10.07
C ILE A 138 -15.01 -1.90 -10.54
N LEU A 139 -14.71 -0.98 -9.65
CA LEU A 139 -14.03 0.27 -9.97
C LEU A 139 -12.63 0.01 -10.54
N CYS A 140 -11.88 -0.89 -9.90
CA CYS A 140 -10.53 -1.21 -10.33
C CYS A 140 -10.47 -1.83 -11.74
N ASN A 141 -11.47 -2.65 -12.11
CA ASN A 141 -11.52 -3.28 -13.43
C ASN A 141 -12.20 -2.41 -14.49
N MET A 142 -13.04 -1.44 -14.11
CA MET A 142 -13.63 -0.47 -15.04
C MET A 142 -12.61 0.56 -15.53
N SER A 143 -11.57 0.82 -14.74
CA SER A 143 -10.52 1.77 -15.12
C SER A 143 -9.69 1.28 -16.31
N ASP A 144 -9.28 2.20 -17.16
CA ASP A 144 -8.30 1.95 -18.22
C ASP A 144 -7.07 2.86 -18.02
N PRO A 145 -5.90 2.27 -17.69
CA PRO A 145 -5.66 0.85 -17.37
C PRO A 145 -6.26 0.43 -16.00
N PRO A 146 -6.44 -0.91 -15.76
CA PRO A 146 -6.93 -1.41 -14.49
C PRO A 146 -6.13 -0.90 -13.28
N LEU A 147 -6.83 -0.47 -12.22
CA LEU A 147 -6.26 0.20 -11.05
C LEU A 147 -5.63 -0.76 -10.05
N SER A 148 -4.40 -0.47 -9.67
CA SER A 148 -3.77 -1.00 -8.46
C SER A 148 -4.38 -0.33 -7.24
N SER A 149 -4.61 -1.10 -6.18
CA SER A 149 -5.28 -0.59 -4.98
C SER A 149 -4.78 -1.26 -3.72
N ILE A 150 -4.82 -0.54 -2.59
CA ILE A 150 -4.50 -1.08 -1.27
C ILE A 150 -5.71 -1.84 -0.73
N VAL A 151 -5.51 -3.12 -0.41
CA VAL A 151 -6.53 -3.98 0.19
C VAL A 151 -6.57 -3.76 1.70
N LEU A 152 -7.76 -3.49 2.24
CA LEU A 152 -8.00 -3.35 3.66
C LEU A 152 -8.58 -4.62 4.27
N ASP A 153 -8.34 -4.88 5.57
CA ASP A 153 -8.85 -6.04 6.30
C ASP A 153 -10.32 -5.87 6.75
N VAL A 154 -11.17 -5.46 5.80
CA VAL A 154 -12.59 -5.16 6.06
C VAL A 154 -13.35 -6.39 6.56
N LYS A 155 -13.03 -7.57 6.01
CA LYS A 155 -13.69 -8.83 6.38
C LYS A 155 -13.49 -9.17 7.86
N ASN A 156 -12.25 -9.09 8.35
CA ASN A 156 -11.96 -9.32 9.77
C ASN A 156 -12.50 -8.19 10.65
N GLY A 157 -12.38 -6.93 10.20
CA GLY A 157 -12.97 -5.78 10.88
C GLY A 157 -14.47 -5.95 11.11
N GLY A 158 -15.22 -6.35 10.09
CA GLY A 158 -16.65 -6.64 10.18
C GLY A 158 -16.96 -7.81 11.14
N TYR A 159 -16.16 -8.89 11.09
CA TYR A 159 -16.29 -10.01 12.02
C TYR A 159 -16.06 -9.58 13.47
N GLN A 160 -15.01 -8.80 13.75
CA GLN A 160 -14.71 -8.28 15.09
C GLN A 160 -15.82 -7.35 15.59
N ALA A 161 -16.38 -6.51 14.72
CA ALA A 161 -17.49 -5.63 15.05
C ALA A 161 -18.74 -6.44 15.46
N ALA A 162 -19.10 -7.46 14.67
CA ALA A 162 -20.23 -8.33 15.01
C ALA A 162 -20.03 -9.09 16.33
N LYS A 163 -18.83 -9.61 16.56
CA LYS A 163 -18.44 -10.28 17.81
C LYS A 163 -18.52 -9.33 19.02
N LEU A 164 -17.99 -8.12 18.89
CA LEU A 164 -18.05 -7.09 19.92
C LEU A 164 -19.49 -6.70 20.22
N LEU A 165 -20.31 -6.45 19.21
CA LEU A 165 -21.72 -6.10 19.36
C LEU A 165 -22.47 -7.21 20.10
N HIS A 166 -22.25 -8.48 19.72
CA HIS A 166 -22.84 -9.63 20.42
C HIS A 166 -22.44 -9.68 21.92
N SER A 167 -21.18 -9.39 22.21
CA SER A 167 -20.68 -9.37 23.60
C SER A 167 -21.31 -8.22 24.40
N ILE A 168 -21.46 -7.02 23.82
CA ILE A 168 -22.10 -5.87 24.47
C ILE A 168 -23.59 -6.12 24.75
N VAL A 169 -24.26 -6.87 23.86
CA VAL A 169 -25.68 -7.28 24.10
C VAL A 169 -25.79 -8.21 25.31
N LYS A 170 -24.82 -9.14 25.47
CA LYS A 170 -24.81 -10.09 26.60
C LYS A 170 -24.39 -9.47 27.94
N ASP A 171 -23.37 -8.59 27.89
CA ASP A 171 -22.80 -7.92 29.05
C ASP A 171 -22.74 -6.42 28.81
N LYS A 172 -23.69 -5.70 29.44
CA LYS A 172 -23.82 -4.24 29.32
C LYS A 172 -22.69 -3.45 30.02
N GLN A 173 -21.81 -4.10 30.77
CA GLN A 173 -20.70 -3.47 31.48
C GLN A 173 -19.35 -3.62 30.78
N LEU A 174 -19.34 -4.17 29.53
CA LEU A 174 -18.11 -4.28 28.78
C LEU A 174 -17.50 -2.89 28.51
N PRO A 175 -16.18 -2.76 28.68
CA PRO A 175 -15.48 -1.51 28.39
C PRO A 175 -15.59 -1.17 26.91
N GLN A 176 -15.43 0.11 26.62
CA GLN A 176 -15.28 0.62 25.24
C GLN A 176 -14.12 -0.10 24.54
N PHE A 177 -14.35 -0.47 23.27
CA PHE A 177 -13.34 -1.14 22.46
C PHE A 177 -13.32 -0.56 21.06
N ASN A 178 -12.13 -0.17 20.60
CA ASN A 178 -11.94 0.33 19.23
C ASN A 178 -11.40 -0.78 18.33
N ILE A 179 -12.04 -0.97 17.17
CA ILE A 179 -11.64 -1.90 16.16
C ILE A 179 -10.91 -1.11 15.08
N VAL A 180 -9.70 -1.56 14.72
CA VAL A 180 -8.88 -0.93 13.67
C VAL A 180 -8.80 -1.88 12.47
N ILE A 181 -9.20 -1.38 11.29
CA ILE A 181 -9.08 -2.07 10.02
C ILE A 181 -7.73 -1.67 9.41
N ASN A 182 -6.82 -2.62 9.29
CA ASN A 182 -5.46 -2.37 8.81
C ASN A 182 -5.35 -2.58 7.29
N PRO A 183 -4.42 -1.89 6.60
CA PRO A 183 -4.02 -2.25 5.25
C PRO A 183 -3.28 -3.60 5.26
N ILE A 184 -3.60 -4.47 4.28
CA ILE A 184 -3.03 -5.83 4.20
C ILE A 184 -1.93 -5.91 3.16
N ARG A 185 -2.24 -5.48 1.93
CA ARG A 185 -1.37 -5.58 0.76
C ARG A 185 -1.80 -4.61 -0.32
N ILE A 186 -0.98 -4.51 -1.35
CA ILE A 186 -1.34 -3.81 -2.59
C ILE A 186 -1.69 -4.86 -3.65
N GLU A 187 -2.93 -4.82 -4.14
CA GLU A 187 -3.34 -5.57 -5.32
C GLU A 187 -2.81 -4.83 -6.55
N ARG A 188 -1.78 -5.43 -7.19
CA ARG A 188 -1.08 -4.80 -8.30
C ARG A 188 -1.80 -5.07 -9.62
N ARG A 189 -2.08 -3.99 -10.36
CA ARG A 189 -2.62 -3.99 -11.70
C ARG A 189 -1.82 -3.02 -12.59
N LYS A 190 -2.29 -2.76 -13.80
CA LYS A 190 -1.55 -1.99 -14.81
C LYS A 190 -1.28 -0.53 -14.43
N SER A 191 -2.13 0.11 -13.62
CA SER A 191 -1.98 1.55 -13.29
C SER A 191 -0.71 1.89 -12.52
N THR A 192 -0.02 0.90 -11.94
CA THR A 192 1.29 1.05 -11.30
C THR A 192 2.35 0.11 -11.87
N GLU A 193 2.12 -0.49 -13.04
CA GLU A 193 3.04 -1.41 -13.72
C GLU A 193 4.17 -0.63 -14.40
N GLY A 194 5.03 -0.02 -13.59
CA GLY A 194 6.13 0.80 -14.07
C GLY A 194 7.15 1.07 -12.96
N TYR A 195 8.28 1.66 -13.37
CA TYR A 195 9.34 2.12 -12.50
C TYR A 195 9.79 3.50 -12.99
N SER A 196 10.03 4.41 -12.05
CA SER A 196 10.60 5.72 -12.35
C SER A 196 12.12 5.69 -12.21
N VAL A 197 12.75 4.75 -12.89
CA VAL A 197 14.19 4.55 -12.85
C VAL A 197 14.76 4.90 -14.21
N SER A 198 15.66 5.89 -14.28
CA SER A 198 16.29 6.31 -15.52
C SER A 198 17.41 5.37 -15.96
N ASP A 199 18.03 4.68 -15.03
CA ASP A 199 19.15 3.77 -15.28
C ASP A 199 18.64 2.42 -15.81
N LYS A 200 18.95 2.14 -17.08
CA LYS A 200 18.54 0.89 -17.78
C LYS A 200 19.02 -0.37 -17.07
N LEU A 201 20.16 -0.31 -16.39
CA LEU A 201 20.70 -1.44 -15.65
C LEU A 201 19.85 -1.73 -14.41
N VAL A 202 19.50 -0.69 -13.66
CA VAL A 202 18.62 -0.80 -12.48
C VAL A 202 17.22 -1.23 -12.88
N LEU A 203 16.68 -0.65 -13.95
CA LEU A 203 15.39 -1.07 -14.52
C LEU A 203 15.36 -2.56 -14.89
N GLY A 204 16.44 -3.03 -15.54
CA GLY A 204 16.60 -4.45 -15.86
C GLY A 204 16.63 -5.34 -14.63
N ALA A 205 17.35 -4.93 -13.59
CA ALA A 205 17.41 -5.67 -12.33
C ALA A 205 16.05 -5.73 -11.62
N LEU A 206 15.32 -4.61 -11.54
CA LEU A 206 13.98 -4.54 -10.95
C LEU A 206 13.00 -5.47 -11.67
N LYS A 207 12.97 -5.41 -13.02
CA LYS A 207 12.14 -6.31 -13.83
C LYS A 207 12.45 -7.78 -13.56
N LEU A 208 13.74 -8.16 -13.55
CA LEU A 208 14.13 -9.54 -13.26
C LEU A 208 13.67 -9.99 -11.86
N ILE A 209 13.80 -9.14 -10.84
CA ILE A 209 13.37 -9.47 -9.48
C ILE A 209 11.85 -9.68 -9.40
N GLU A 210 11.05 -8.85 -10.07
CA GLU A 210 9.59 -8.91 -9.95
C GLU A 210 8.93 -9.93 -10.90
N THR A 211 9.53 -10.23 -12.05
CA THR A 211 8.96 -11.18 -13.02
C THR A 211 9.39 -12.62 -12.80
N GLU A 212 10.53 -12.85 -12.18
CA GLU A 212 11.08 -14.21 -12.00
C GLU A 212 10.67 -14.81 -10.65
N ASN A 213 9.69 -15.73 -10.71
CA ASN A 213 9.26 -16.58 -9.60
C ASN A 213 9.20 -15.90 -8.21
N ASN A 214 8.51 -14.76 -8.12
CA ASN A 214 8.33 -14.04 -6.85
C ASN A 214 9.65 -13.64 -6.15
N GLY A 215 10.65 -13.22 -6.93
CA GLY A 215 11.93 -12.76 -6.40
C GLY A 215 12.92 -13.89 -6.04
N LEU A 216 12.69 -15.11 -6.51
CA LEU A 216 13.60 -16.23 -6.30
C LEU A 216 14.94 -16.10 -7.04
N ILE A 217 15.03 -15.16 -7.97
CA ILE A 217 16.26 -14.90 -8.71
C ILE A 217 17.42 -14.53 -7.76
N SER A 218 18.58 -15.17 -7.95
CA SER A 218 19.79 -14.85 -7.19
C SER A 218 20.48 -13.60 -7.73
N ILE A 219 21.22 -12.89 -6.86
CA ILE A 219 22.05 -11.75 -7.29
C ILE A 219 23.02 -12.18 -8.40
N THR A 220 23.64 -13.36 -8.27
CA THR A 220 24.56 -13.89 -9.27
C THR A 220 23.90 -14.07 -10.63
N GLU A 221 22.67 -14.53 -10.66
CA GLU A 221 21.91 -14.71 -11.89
C GLU A 221 21.55 -13.35 -12.52
N ILE A 222 21.14 -12.36 -11.71
CA ILE A 222 20.89 -10.99 -12.17
C ILE A 222 22.16 -10.42 -12.83
N LEU A 223 23.33 -10.56 -12.16
CA LEU A 223 24.61 -10.10 -12.68
C LEU A 223 24.97 -10.74 -14.02
N ASN A 224 24.74 -12.05 -14.14
CA ASN A 224 25.02 -12.79 -15.39
C ASN A 224 24.09 -12.33 -16.52
N ARG A 225 22.78 -12.19 -16.27
CA ARG A 225 21.82 -11.76 -17.28
C ARG A 225 22.03 -10.30 -17.73
N LEU A 226 22.48 -9.44 -16.82
CA LEU A 226 22.76 -8.04 -17.14
C LEU A 226 24.21 -7.80 -17.61
N CYS A 227 25.04 -8.82 -17.63
CA CYS A 227 26.46 -8.76 -18.01
C CYS A 227 27.22 -7.66 -17.25
N VAL A 228 27.02 -7.55 -15.92
CA VAL A 228 27.57 -6.46 -15.09
C VAL A 228 28.22 -7.01 -13.83
N SER A 229 29.24 -6.29 -13.33
CA SER A 229 29.86 -6.62 -12.04
C SER A 229 28.96 -6.20 -10.86
N ARG A 230 29.06 -6.94 -9.75
CA ARG A 230 28.30 -6.66 -8.53
C ARG A 230 28.54 -5.24 -8.02
N ARG A 231 29.77 -4.72 -8.08
CA ARG A 231 30.13 -3.38 -7.62
C ARG A 231 29.41 -2.30 -8.43
N VAL A 232 29.32 -2.47 -9.75
CA VAL A 232 28.66 -1.54 -10.63
C VAL A 232 27.16 -1.52 -10.37
N LEU A 233 26.52 -2.72 -10.39
CA LEU A 233 25.07 -2.81 -10.16
C LEU A 233 24.70 -2.24 -8.78
N GLU A 234 25.42 -2.59 -7.72
CA GLU A 234 25.13 -2.12 -6.35
C GLU A 234 25.23 -0.59 -6.25
N LYS A 235 26.24 0.02 -6.90
CA LYS A 235 26.41 1.48 -6.92
C LYS A 235 25.23 2.18 -7.61
N HIS A 236 24.85 1.70 -8.79
CA HIS A 236 23.72 2.23 -9.55
C HIS A 236 22.41 2.02 -8.82
N PHE A 237 22.18 0.82 -8.29
CA PHE A 237 20.96 0.46 -7.60
C PHE A 237 20.73 1.30 -6.34
N ARG A 238 21.78 1.52 -5.52
CA ARG A 238 21.68 2.40 -4.34
C ARG A 238 21.43 3.85 -4.70
N LYS A 239 22.00 4.33 -5.81
CA LYS A 239 21.79 5.69 -6.28
C LYS A 239 20.33 5.93 -6.70
N GLU A 240 19.73 4.98 -7.39
CA GLU A 240 18.36 5.11 -7.97
C GLU A 240 17.27 4.70 -6.97
N VAL A 241 17.49 3.64 -6.17
CA VAL A 241 16.47 3.02 -5.30
C VAL A 241 16.69 3.35 -3.81
N GLY A 242 17.86 3.87 -3.45
CA GLY A 242 18.19 4.26 -2.08
C GLY A 242 18.66 3.13 -1.16
N ILE A 243 18.41 1.87 -1.51
CA ILE A 243 18.78 0.68 -0.72
C ILE A 243 19.65 -0.29 -1.53
N SER A 244 20.25 -1.29 -0.88
CA SER A 244 21.01 -2.32 -1.60
C SER A 244 20.07 -3.24 -2.39
N ILE A 245 20.57 -3.80 -3.50
CA ILE A 245 19.80 -4.79 -4.27
C ILE A 245 19.44 -6.03 -3.43
N TYR A 246 20.33 -6.45 -2.53
CA TYR A 246 20.04 -7.53 -1.59
C TYR A 246 18.87 -7.23 -0.68
N GLN A 247 18.86 -6.02 -0.10
CA GLN A 247 17.76 -5.58 0.76
C GLN A 247 16.45 -5.50 -0.01
N TYR A 248 16.49 -4.99 -1.24
CA TYR A 248 15.31 -4.94 -2.11
C TYR A 248 14.72 -6.33 -2.38
N ILE A 249 15.57 -7.29 -2.77
CA ILE A 249 15.14 -8.69 -3.00
C ILE A 249 14.52 -9.28 -1.74
N LEU A 250 15.14 -9.05 -0.58
CA LEU A 250 14.63 -9.55 0.70
C LEU A 250 13.27 -8.97 1.05
N ASP A 251 13.09 -7.67 0.90
CA ASP A 251 11.83 -6.97 1.17
C ASP A 251 10.74 -7.39 0.18
N TYR A 252 11.09 -7.56 -1.10
CA TYR A 252 10.18 -8.07 -2.11
C TYR A 252 9.70 -9.50 -1.82
N ARG A 253 10.63 -10.42 -1.52
CA ARG A 253 10.29 -11.80 -1.12
C ARG A 253 9.43 -11.83 0.15
N THR A 254 9.73 -10.97 1.11
CA THR A 254 8.95 -10.89 2.35
C THR A 254 7.51 -10.43 2.07
N SER A 255 7.30 -9.53 1.11
CA SER A 255 5.94 -9.14 0.70
C SER A 255 5.19 -10.25 -0.05
N CYS A 256 5.86 -10.99 -0.94
CA CYS A 256 5.29 -12.18 -1.58
C CYS A 256 4.93 -13.27 -0.56
N PHE A 257 5.77 -13.44 0.47
CA PHE A 257 5.49 -14.37 1.55
C PHE A 257 4.25 -13.95 2.36
N ALA A 258 4.11 -12.65 2.70
CA ALA A 258 2.93 -12.13 3.39
C ALA A 258 1.64 -12.39 2.59
N GLU A 259 1.68 -12.18 1.28
CA GLU A 259 0.57 -12.46 0.38
C GLU A 259 0.19 -13.94 0.38
N LYS A 260 1.18 -14.84 0.22
CA LYS A 260 0.95 -16.30 0.27
C LYS A 260 0.43 -16.78 1.63
N LEU A 261 0.79 -16.13 2.74
CA LEU A 261 0.22 -16.45 4.04
C LEU A 261 -1.30 -16.25 4.09
N LEU A 262 -1.83 -15.31 3.33
CA LEU A 262 -3.26 -14.99 3.30
C LEU A 262 -4.03 -15.79 2.24
N THR A 263 -3.40 -16.03 1.09
CA THR A 263 -4.04 -16.65 -0.07
C THR A 263 -3.91 -18.17 -0.11
N SER A 264 -3.00 -18.77 0.67
CA SER A 264 -2.72 -20.21 0.69
C SER A 264 -2.99 -20.83 2.06
N ASP A 265 -3.41 -22.10 2.09
CA ASP A 265 -3.54 -22.91 3.32
C ASP A 265 -2.32 -23.78 3.62
N LEU A 266 -1.28 -23.68 2.79
CA LEU A 266 -0.02 -24.41 3.00
C LEU A 266 0.60 -24.11 4.37
N PRO A 267 1.29 -25.06 5.00
CA PRO A 267 2.10 -24.79 6.17
C PRO A 267 3.05 -23.62 5.96
N ILE A 268 3.26 -22.81 7.00
CA ILE A 268 4.09 -21.59 6.91
C ILE A 268 5.53 -21.93 6.43
N MET A 269 6.06 -23.06 6.89
CA MET A 269 7.38 -23.54 6.49
C MET A 269 7.44 -23.89 4.99
N ASP A 270 6.39 -24.49 4.45
CA ASP A 270 6.33 -24.87 3.05
C ASP A 270 6.29 -23.63 2.15
N ILE A 271 5.52 -22.61 2.55
CA ILE A 271 5.51 -21.32 1.85
C ILE A 271 6.89 -20.65 1.89
N ALA A 272 7.57 -20.70 3.04
CA ALA A 272 8.92 -20.16 3.18
C ALA A 272 9.90 -20.89 2.24
N PHE A 273 9.81 -22.21 2.18
CA PHE A 273 10.65 -23.03 1.31
C PHE A 273 10.38 -22.77 -0.19
N GLU A 274 9.10 -22.68 -0.60
CA GLU A 274 8.72 -22.31 -1.97
C GLU A 274 9.27 -20.94 -2.40
N LEU A 275 9.47 -20.01 -1.46
CA LEU A 275 10.03 -18.69 -1.70
C LEU A 275 11.54 -18.62 -1.47
N GLY A 276 12.20 -19.78 -1.44
CA GLY A 276 13.66 -19.90 -1.38
C GLY A 276 14.29 -19.44 -0.05
N TYR A 277 13.54 -19.49 1.05
CA TYR A 277 14.09 -19.24 2.37
C TYR A 277 14.65 -20.54 2.95
N GLU A 278 15.98 -20.62 3.01
CA GLU A 278 16.68 -21.75 3.65
C GLU A 278 16.64 -21.65 5.18
N ASP A 279 16.51 -20.40 5.71
CA ASP A 279 16.53 -20.12 7.14
C ASP A 279 15.26 -19.38 7.56
N TYR A 280 14.37 -20.10 8.24
CA TYR A 280 13.13 -19.57 8.80
C TYR A 280 13.35 -18.50 9.87
N ILE A 281 14.47 -18.53 10.59
CA ILE A 281 14.78 -17.55 11.63
C ILE A 281 15.01 -16.16 10.99
N ASN A 282 15.79 -16.13 9.90
CA ASN A 282 16.05 -14.90 9.16
C ASN A 282 14.78 -14.35 8.49
N LEU A 283 13.93 -15.23 7.94
CA LEU A 283 12.63 -14.83 7.43
C LEU A 283 11.79 -14.21 8.52
N THR A 284 11.66 -14.87 9.68
CA THR A 284 10.84 -14.38 10.80
C THR A 284 11.32 -13.01 11.29
N LYS A 285 12.64 -12.78 11.38
CA LYS A 285 13.22 -11.46 11.75
C LYS A 285 12.87 -10.38 10.71
N SER A 286 13.05 -10.67 9.43
CA SER A 286 12.73 -9.76 8.34
C SER A 286 11.24 -9.43 8.30
N PHE A 287 10.41 -10.46 8.44
CA PHE A 287 8.95 -10.34 8.49
C PHE A 287 8.49 -9.48 9.67
N LYS A 288 9.03 -9.76 10.89
CA LYS A 288 8.70 -8.98 12.08
C LYS A 288 9.14 -7.51 11.97
N ARG A 289 10.28 -7.25 11.30
CA ARG A 289 10.74 -5.88 11.05
C ARG A 289 9.77 -5.08 10.16
N ILE A 290 9.19 -5.73 9.12
CA ILE A 290 8.32 -5.07 8.14
C ILE A 290 6.88 -4.99 8.65
N TYR A 291 6.35 -6.09 9.21
CA TYR A 291 4.94 -6.24 9.57
C TYR A 291 4.66 -6.14 11.08
N GLN A 292 5.68 -5.92 11.92
CA GLN A 292 5.61 -5.87 13.39
C GLN A 292 4.96 -7.11 14.04
N MET A 293 4.82 -8.20 13.29
CA MET A 293 4.21 -9.46 13.69
C MET A 293 5.06 -10.65 13.21
N THR A 294 4.94 -11.80 13.90
CA THR A 294 5.47 -13.05 13.33
C THR A 294 4.57 -13.54 12.19
N PRO A 295 5.07 -14.38 11.26
CA PRO A 295 4.26 -14.98 10.20
C PRO A 295 3.02 -15.72 10.72
N THR A 296 3.14 -16.43 11.84
CA THR A 296 2.01 -17.12 12.48
C THR A 296 0.97 -16.15 13.03
N GLN A 297 1.42 -15.08 13.71
CA GLN A 297 0.53 -14.03 14.20
C GLN A 297 -0.19 -13.34 13.05
N TYR A 298 0.54 -12.99 11.99
CA TYR A 298 0.01 -12.35 10.80
C TYR A 298 -1.08 -13.20 10.13
N ARG A 299 -0.81 -14.49 9.86
CA ARG A 299 -1.80 -15.40 9.30
C ARG A 299 -3.00 -15.58 10.22
N ASN A 300 -2.77 -15.80 11.51
CA ASN A 300 -3.86 -15.99 12.48
C ASN A 300 -4.77 -14.77 12.54
N TYR A 301 -4.18 -13.58 12.54
CA TYR A 301 -4.91 -12.33 12.62
C TYR A 301 -5.68 -12.05 11.32
N TYR A 302 -4.98 -11.97 10.19
CA TYR A 302 -5.57 -11.52 8.92
C TYR A 302 -6.36 -12.60 8.17
N LYS A 303 -5.97 -13.86 8.26
CA LYS A 303 -6.66 -14.95 7.53
C LYS A 303 -7.75 -15.62 8.35
N TYR A 304 -7.51 -15.87 9.64
CA TYR A 304 -8.42 -16.65 10.47
C TYR A 304 -9.18 -15.82 11.50
N GLY A 305 -8.97 -14.50 11.57
CA GLY A 305 -9.66 -13.61 12.51
C GLY A 305 -9.40 -13.94 13.99
N LYS A 306 -8.29 -14.62 14.29
CA LYS A 306 -7.91 -15.00 15.66
C LYS A 306 -7.23 -13.81 16.31
N THR A 307 -7.85 -13.24 17.34
CA THR A 307 -7.27 -12.15 18.14
C THR A 307 -5.97 -12.63 18.76
N THR A 308 -4.85 -12.22 18.22
CA THR A 308 -3.57 -12.28 18.92
C THR A 308 -3.52 -11.03 19.78
N THR A 309 -3.27 -11.15 21.09
CA THR A 309 -3.04 -9.99 21.95
C THR A 309 -1.77 -9.30 21.44
N ILE A 310 -1.94 -8.33 20.55
CA ILE A 310 -0.86 -7.47 20.10
C ILE A 310 -0.70 -6.47 21.22
N ILE A 311 0.29 -6.68 22.09
CA ILE A 311 0.75 -5.67 23.02
C ILE A 311 1.39 -4.61 22.16
N ASN A 312 0.66 -3.54 21.89
CA ASN A 312 1.19 -2.37 21.20
C ASN A 312 2.19 -1.69 22.15
N PRO A 313 3.51 -1.65 21.84
CA PRO A 313 4.51 -1.06 22.75
C PRO A 313 4.35 0.46 22.93
N ASN A 314 3.44 1.10 22.21
CA ASN A 314 3.22 2.56 22.25
C ASN A 314 2.07 3.01 23.19
N ASN A 315 1.55 2.14 24.05
CA ASN A 315 0.62 2.50 25.11
C ASN A 315 1.30 2.42 26.48
N GLN A 316 2.36 3.20 26.71
CA GLN A 316 2.81 3.65 28.02
C GLN A 316 3.03 5.14 27.99
#